data_a77b3bb8b362b02688bc31aeacb6d17f
#
_entry.id   a77b3bb8b362b02688bc31aeacb6d17f
#
_cell.length_a   1.000
_cell.length_b   1.000
_cell.length_c   1.000
_cell.angle_alpha   90.00
_cell.angle_beta   90.00
_cell.angle_gamma   90.00
#
_symmetry.space_group_name_H-M   'P 1'
#
loop_
_entity.id
_entity.type
_entity.pdbx_description
1 polymer ?
#
loop_
_entity_poly.entity_id
_entity_poly.type
_entity_poly.pdbx_seq_one_letter_code
_entity_poly.pdbx_strand_id
1 'polypeptide(L)'
;MPLPKQVRFVTFDCYGTLIDWETGAFDAYAAEAEREGFTVDRDAMMPLFLDIQHQIQRGSYELYAEVLRRTAVRSASELGWDLEPSRSGFLPASVPRWPPFRETNAQLERFAKKFEIGVLSNIDDKLLGATRRHFRVDFDLVVTAQQVRSYKPDPAHFKECARRIGGKRGWVHIASGYDTDVEPCLKLKVPVIWVNRSGRQLEQGQRKPTEEVRNLREAAKLLGAA
;
A
#
# COMPACT_ATOMS: atom_id res chain seq x y z
N MET A 1 9.09 13.83 -15.31
CA MET A 1 10.32 13.09 -15.69
C MET A 1 9.90 11.91 -16.57
N PRO A 2 10.55 11.60 -17.70
CA PRO A 2 10.18 10.47 -18.55
C PRO A 2 10.57 9.13 -17.90
N LEU A 3 9.94 8.05 -18.33
CA LEU A 3 10.36 6.70 -18.01
C LEU A 3 11.78 6.42 -18.54
N PRO A 4 12.58 5.58 -17.85
CA PRO A 4 13.90 5.19 -18.34
C PRO A 4 13.80 4.44 -19.68
N LYS A 5 14.73 4.70 -20.59
CA LYS A 5 14.83 3.94 -21.87
C LYS A 5 15.03 2.44 -21.64
N GLN A 6 15.71 2.08 -20.55
CA GLN A 6 15.92 0.71 -20.11
C GLN A 6 15.52 0.61 -18.64
N VAL A 7 14.42 -0.11 -18.38
CA VAL A 7 13.97 -0.46 -17.03
C VAL A 7 14.69 -1.75 -16.63
N ARG A 8 15.24 -1.76 -15.41
CA ARG A 8 15.89 -2.91 -14.80
C ARG A 8 15.11 -3.40 -13.59
N PHE A 9 14.69 -2.48 -12.73
CA PHE A 9 14.04 -2.74 -11.46
C PHE A 9 12.67 -2.08 -11.40
N VAL A 10 11.65 -2.84 -10.99
CA VAL A 10 10.29 -2.32 -10.76
C VAL A 10 9.90 -2.58 -9.33
N THR A 11 9.57 -1.52 -8.59
CA THR A 11 9.03 -1.68 -7.24
C THR A 11 7.55 -1.34 -7.19
N PHE A 12 6.84 -2.00 -6.29
CA PHE A 12 5.41 -1.79 -6.04
C PHE A 12 5.18 -1.31 -4.61
N ASP A 13 4.25 -0.38 -4.42
CA ASP A 13 3.52 -0.35 -3.18
C ASP A 13 2.64 -1.61 -3.08
N CYS A 14 2.20 -1.98 -1.87
CA CYS A 14 1.44 -3.22 -1.67
C CYS A 14 -0.06 -2.97 -1.53
N TYR A 15 -0.48 -2.26 -0.49
CA TYR A 15 -1.89 -2.12 -0.12
C TYR A 15 -2.55 -0.97 -0.88
N GLY A 16 -3.56 -1.29 -1.69
CA GLY A 16 -4.18 -0.39 -2.68
C GLY A 16 -3.59 -0.56 -4.09
N THR A 17 -2.37 -1.10 -4.18
CA THR A 17 -1.70 -1.37 -5.47
C THR A 17 -1.82 -2.84 -5.87
N LEU A 18 -1.41 -3.76 -5.01
CA LEU A 18 -1.44 -5.21 -5.20
C LEU A 18 -2.59 -5.88 -4.44
N ILE A 19 -2.88 -5.38 -3.25
CA ILE A 19 -3.90 -5.90 -2.31
C ILE A 19 -5.04 -4.91 -2.20
N ASP A 20 -6.27 -5.39 -2.32
CA ASP A 20 -7.51 -4.66 -2.06
C ASP A 20 -7.76 -4.57 -0.55
N TRP A 21 -7.05 -3.63 0.09
CA TRP A 21 -7.11 -3.43 1.52
C TRP A 21 -8.46 -2.84 1.97
N GLU A 22 -9.13 -2.07 1.10
CA GLU A 22 -10.43 -1.46 1.43
C GLU A 22 -11.49 -2.52 1.67
N THR A 23 -11.58 -3.49 0.76
CA THR A 23 -12.46 -4.64 0.93
C THR A 23 -12.06 -5.45 2.16
N GLY A 24 -10.76 -5.75 2.30
CA GLY A 24 -10.28 -6.58 3.42
C GLY A 24 -10.46 -5.93 4.79
N ALA A 25 -10.24 -4.64 4.92
CA ALA A 25 -10.44 -3.90 6.17
C ALA A 25 -11.94 -3.81 6.51
N PHE A 26 -12.79 -3.44 5.53
CA PHE A 26 -14.22 -3.35 5.74
C PHE A 26 -14.81 -4.71 6.17
N ASP A 27 -14.49 -5.79 5.48
CA ASP A 27 -14.97 -7.14 5.81
C ASP A 27 -14.57 -7.54 7.25
N ALA A 28 -13.38 -7.13 7.70
CA ALA A 28 -12.94 -7.39 9.05
C ALA A 28 -13.76 -6.61 10.10
N TYR A 29 -14.05 -5.34 9.84
CA TYR A 29 -14.92 -4.54 10.71
C TYR A 29 -16.34 -5.08 10.73
N ALA A 30 -16.93 -5.37 9.57
CA ALA A 30 -18.29 -5.90 9.47
C ALA A 30 -18.45 -7.22 10.22
N ALA A 31 -17.48 -8.14 10.04
CA ALA A 31 -17.51 -9.43 10.73
C ALA A 31 -17.35 -9.33 12.24
N GLU A 32 -16.55 -8.39 12.73
CA GLU A 32 -16.36 -8.19 14.17
C GLU A 32 -17.56 -7.48 14.80
N ALA A 33 -18.10 -6.47 14.12
CA ALA A 33 -19.30 -5.75 14.54
C ALA A 33 -20.53 -6.65 14.63
N GLU A 34 -20.73 -7.52 13.63
CA GLU A 34 -21.84 -8.49 13.61
C GLU A 34 -21.83 -9.40 14.85
N ARG A 35 -20.64 -9.82 15.32
CA ARG A 35 -20.49 -10.64 16.54
C ARG A 35 -20.96 -9.92 17.80
N GLU A 36 -20.97 -8.60 17.78
CA GLU A 36 -21.40 -7.74 18.89
C GLU A 36 -22.79 -7.15 18.67
N GLY A 37 -23.51 -7.57 17.62
CA GLY A 37 -24.83 -7.05 17.29
C GLY A 37 -24.81 -5.61 16.79
N PHE A 38 -23.66 -5.12 16.31
CA PHE A 38 -23.50 -3.80 15.72
C PHE A 38 -23.43 -3.89 14.19
N THR A 39 -23.86 -2.85 13.49
CA THR A 39 -23.78 -2.76 12.02
C THR A 39 -22.91 -1.58 11.63
N VAL A 40 -21.90 -1.83 10.79
CA VAL A 40 -20.99 -0.79 10.29
C VAL A 40 -21.39 -0.39 8.88
N ASP A 41 -21.60 0.89 8.68
CA ASP A 41 -21.77 1.47 7.34
C ASP A 41 -20.40 1.70 6.69
N ARG A 42 -20.25 1.23 5.44
CA ARG A 42 -18.97 1.31 4.71
C ARG A 42 -18.57 2.75 4.40
N ASP A 43 -19.52 3.57 3.98
CA ASP A 43 -19.24 4.92 3.52
C ASP A 43 -18.88 5.85 4.68
N ALA A 44 -19.37 5.56 5.88
CA ALA A 44 -18.99 6.24 7.12
C ALA A 44 -17.63 5.72 7.64
N MET A 45 -17.40 4.40 7.62
CA MET A 45 -16.24 3.78 8.24
C MET A 45 -14.94 4.03 7.48
N MET A 46 -14.94 3.89 6.13
CA MET A 46 -13.70 3.91 5.36
C MET A 46 -12.96 5.25 5.41
N PRO A 47 -13.60 6.41 5.25
CA PRO A 47 -12.94 7.71 5.41
C PRO A 47 -12.39 7.91 6.83
N LEU A 48 -13.18 7.53 7.84
CA LEU A 48 -12.80 7.64 9.24
C LEU A 48 -11.58 6.76 9.57
N PHE A 49 -11.59 5.52 9.10
CA PHE A 49 -10.45 4.59 9.24
C PHE A 49 -9.16 5.20 8.68
N LEU A 50 -9.20 5.75 7.46
CA LEU A 50 -8.05 6.37 6.81
C LEU A 50 -7.53 7.59 7.58
N ASP A 51 -8.44 8.47 7.98
CA ASP A 51 -8.05 9.69 8.70
C ASP A 51 -7.38 9.36 10.04
N ILE A 52 -8.00 8.48 10.84
CA ILE A 52 -7.45 8.04 12.13
C ILE A 52 -6.08 7.35 11.93
N GLN A 53 -5.98 6.44 10.97
CA GLN A 53 -4.73 5.76 10.66
C GLN A 53 -3.61 6.76 10.31
N HIS A 54 -3.90 7.73 9.43
CA HIS A 54 -2.95 8.76 9.05
C HIS A 54 -2.55 9.65 10.23
N GLN A 55 -3.49 10.00 11.11
CA GLN A 55 -3.17 10.75 12.34
C GLN A 55 -2.19 10.00 13.23
N ILE A 56 -2.41 8.69 13.43
CA ILE A 56 -1.52 7.84 14.26
C ILE A 56 -0.14 7.73 13.60
N GLN A 57 -0.07 7.49 12.29
CA GLN A 57 1.19 7.34 11.56
C GLN A 57 2.04 8.62 11.50
N ARG A 58 1.45 9.80 11.69
CA ARG A 58 2.20 11.07 11.80
C ARG A 58 2.89 11.25 13.16
N GLY A 59 2.56 10.45 14.15
CA GLY A 59 3.20 10.44 15.45
C GLY A 59 4.56 9.73 15.45
N SER A 60 5.03 9.35 16.64
CA SER A 60 6.22 8.50 16.78
C SER A 60 5.99 7.17 16.11
N TYR A 61 7.03 6.64 15.45
CA TYR A 61 6.93 5.34 14.80
C TYR A 61 6.59 4.24 15.82
N GLU A 62 5.59 3.46 15.50
CA GLU A 62 5.19 2.21 16.16
C GLU A 62 4.92 1.14 15.10
N LEU A 63 4.80 -0.13 15.47
CA LEU A 63 4.48 -1.19 14.53
C LEU A 63 3.09 -0.99 13.91
N TYR A 64 2.95 -1.32 12.65
CA TYR A 64 1.67 -1.15 11.93
C TYR A 64 0.54 -1.98 12.55
N ALA A 65 0.84 -3.15 13.11
CA ALA A 65 -0.13 -3.94 13.87
C ALA A 65 -0.72 -3.13 15.04
N GLU A 66 0.09 -2.30 15.71
CA GLU A 66 -0.37 -1.44 16.80
C GLU A 66 -1.15 -0.24 16.28
N VAL A 67 -0.70 0.37 15.19
CA VAL A 67 -1.47 1.40 14.47
C VAL A 67 -2.88 0.88 14.15
N LEU A 68 -2.99 -0.34 13.61
CA LEU A 68 -4.29 -0.95 13.30
C LEU A 68 -5.15 -1.19 14.54
N ARG A 69 -4.59 -1.65 15.67
CA ARG A 69 -5.33 -1.82 16.94
C ARG A 69 -5.92 -0.50 17.40
N ARG A 70 -5.11 0.54 17.43
CA ARG A 70 -5.52 1.89 17.85
C ARG A 70 -6.55 2.49 16.88
N THR A 71 -6.36 2.24 15.58
CA THR A 71 -7.33 2.65 14.55
C THR A 71 -8.68 1.95 14.80
N ALA A 72 -8.68 0.65 15.06
CA ALA A 72 -9.91 -0.10 15.33
C ALA A 72 -10.70 0.47 16.51
N VAL A 73 -10.04 0.71 17.64
CA VAL A 73 -10.70 1.27 18.83
C VAL A 73 -11.25 2.67 18.58
N ARG A 74 -10.44 3.54 17.99
CA ARG A 74 -10.86 4.94 17.76
C ARG A 74 -11.98 5.04 16.73
N SER A 75 -11.90 4.30 15.61
CA SER A 75 -12.96 4.33 14.60
C SER A 75 -14.25 3.70 15.10
N ALA A 76 -14.21 2.63 15.89
CA ALA A 76 -15.37 2.06 16.53
C ALA A 76 -16.07 3.09 17.45
N SER A 77 -15.30 3.76 18.31
CA SER A 77 -15.82 4.81 19.22
C SER A 77 -16.50 5.95 18.45
N GLU A 78 -15.89 6.44 17.37
CA GLU A 78 -16.46 7.52 16.53
C GLU A 78 -17.75 7.08 15.80
N LEU A 79 -17.89 5.78 15.52
CA LEU A 79 -19.10 5.20 14.94
C LEU A 79 -20.18 4.86 15.97
N GLY A 80 -19.93 5.12 17.26
CA GLY A 80 -20.85 4.76 18.34
C GLY A 80 -20.85 3.26 18.68
N TRP A 81 -19.82 2.53 18.27
CA TRP A 81 -19.62 1.12 18.59
C TRP A 81 -18.67 0.99 19.79
N ASP A 82 -19.18 0.42 20.89
CA ASP A 82 -18.43 0.20 22.13
C ASP A 82 -17.54 -1.05 22.01
N LEU A 83 -16.53 -0.98 21.14
CA LEU A 83 -15.56 -2.05 20.95
C LEU A 83 -14.62 -2.13 22.14
N GLU A 84 -14.66 -3.27 22.84
CA GLU A 84 -13.70 -3.56 23.90
C GLU A 84 -12.24 -3.49 23.36
N PRO A 85 -11.34 -2.66 23.95
CA PRO A 85 -9.96 -2.51 23.45
C PRO A 85 -9.18 -3.83 23.34
N SER A 86 -9.43 -4.80 24.22
CA SER A 86 -8.81 -6.13 24.17
C SER A 86 -9.12 -6.90 22.88
N ARG A 87 -10.23 -6.58 22.22
CA ARG A 87 -10.68 -7.19 20.96
C ARG A 87 -10.11 -6.52 19.71
N SER A 88 -9.48 -5.37 19.80
CA SER A 88 -8.92 -4.62 18.67
C SER A 88 -7.94 -5.43 17.79
N GLY A 89 -7.48 -6.57 18.30
CA GLY A 89 -6.62 -7.51 17.58
C GLY A 89 -7.25 -8.13 16.31
N PHE A 90 -8.57 -8.03 16.14
CA PHE A 90 -9.25 -8.55 14.93
C PHE A 90 -8.69 -7.93 13.65
N LEU A 91 -8.39 -6.63 13.68
CA LEU A 91 -7.99 -5.90 12.50
C LEU A 91 -6.57 -6.30 12.00
N PRO A 92 -5.49 -6.23 12.80
CA PRO A 92 -4.20 -6.75 12.34
C PRO A 92 -4.22 -8.26 12.05
N ALA A 93 -5.04 -9.06 12.74
CA ALA A 93 -5.22 -10.47 12.45
C ALA A 93 -5.94 -10.74 11.11
N SER A 94 -6.66 -9.77 10.56
CA SER A 94 -7.34 -9.88 9.27
C SER A 94 -6.40 -9.67 8.07
N VAL A 95 -5.35 -8.86 8.22
CA VAL A 95 -4.43 -8.46 7.14
C VAL A 95 -3.98 -9.62 6.25
N PRO A 96 -3.62 -10.81 6.79
CA PRO A 96 -3.23 -11.95 5.96
C PRO A 96 -4.33 -12.51 5.03
N ARG A 97 -5.59 -12.07 5.21
CA ARG A 97 -6.73 -12.51 4.40
C ARG A 97 -7.22 -11.46 3.42
N TRP A 98 -6.65 -10.24 3.45
CA TRP A 98 -7.02 -9.20 2.51
C TRP A 98 -6.71 -9.63 1.08
N PRO A 99 -7.68 -9.58 0.16
CA PRO A 99 -7.53 -10.19 -1.16
C PRO A 99 -6.61 -9.38 -2.08
N PRO A 100 -5.85 -10.02 -2.96
CA PRO A 100 -5.21 -9.32 -4.07
C PRO A 100 -6.26 -8.84 -5.08
N PHE A 101 -5.98 -7.75 -5.80
CA PHE A 101 -6.79 -7.41 -6.97
C PHE A 101 -6.73 -8.52 -8.01
N ARG A 102 -7.82 -8.67 -8.79
CA ARG A 102 -8.00 -9.79 -9.74
C ARG A 102 -6.84 -9.97 -10.72
N GLU A 103 -6.22 -8.87 -11.13
CA GLU A 103 -5.12 -8.88 -12.09
C GLU A 103 -3.73 -9.03 -11.46
N THR A 104 -3.58 -8.88 -10.14
CA THR A 104 -2.30 -8.77 -9.45
C THR A 104 -1.34 -9.92 -9.82
N ASN A 105 -1.73 -11.16 -9.60
CA ASN A 105 -0.83 -12.30 -9.81
C ASN A 105 -0.40 -12.44 -11.27
N ALA A 106 -1.34 -12.31 -12.20
CA ALA A 106 -1.03 -12.41 -13.63
C ALA A 106 -0.06 -11.30 -14.09
N GLN A 107 -0.18 -10.10 -13.51
CA GLN A 107 0.73 -9.01 -13.87
C GLN A 107 2.08 -9.13 -13.16
N LEU A 108 2.11 -9.53 -11.89
CA LEU A 108 3.37 -9.78 -11.18
C LEU A 108 4.23 -10.85 -11.88
N GLU A 109 3.61 -11.95 -12.35
CA GLU A 109 4.31 -12.97 -13.14
C GLU A 109 4.93 -12.41 -14.44
N ARG A 110 4.25 -11.48 -15.11
CA ARG A 110 4.76 -10.79 -16.30
C ARG A 110 5.92 -9.84 -15.97
N PHE A 111 5.79 -9.06 -14.91
CA PHE A 111 6.86 -8.18 -14.44
C PHE A 111 8.09 -8.96 -14.05
N ALA A 112 7.95 -10.04 -13.26
CA ALA A 112 9.06 -10.89 -12.81
C ALA A 112 9.81 -11.58 -13.94
N LYS A 113 9.15 -11.87 -15.07
CA LYS A 113 9.82 -12.43 -16.26
C LYS A 113 10.77 -11.44 -16.94
N LYS A 114 10.60 -10.15 -16.70
CA LYS A 114 11.29 -9.10 -17.46
C LYS A 114 12.18 -8.21 -16.62
N PHE A 115 11.83 -8.04 -15.35
CA PHE A 115 12.50 -7.11 -14.44
C PHE A 115 12.78 -7.80 -13.10
N GLU A 116 13.80 -7.32 -12.40
CA GLU A 116 13.87 -7.52 -10.95
C GLU A 116 12.72 -6.75 -10.30
N ILE A 117 12.00 -7.38 -9.35
CA ILE A 117 10.81 -6.79 -8.74
C ILE A 117 10.95 -6.65 -7.22
N GLY A 118 10.35 -5.60 -6.67
CA GLY A 118 10.38 -5.39 -5.21
C GLY A 118 9.12 -4.75 -4.66
N VAL A 119 8.99 -4.76 -3.33
CA VAL A 119 7.89 -4.15 -2.59
C VAL A 119 8.41 -3.11 -1.60
N LEU A 120 7.78 -1.92 -1.60
CA LEU A 120 8.00 -0.85 -0.61
C LEU A 120 6.67 -0.59 0.09
N SER A 121 6.53 -0.98 1.36
CA SER A 121 5.21 -0.99 2.02
C SER A 121 5.22 -0.44 3.44
N ASN A 122 4.17 0.33 3.75
CA ASN A 122 3.90 0.88 5.09
C ASN A 122 3.34 -0.19 6.03
N ILE A 123 4.12 -1.24 6.30
CA ILE A 123 3.67 -2.41 7.07
C ILE A 123 4.80 -3.04 7.87
N ASP A 124 4.44 -3.96 8.77
CA ASP A 124 5.38 -4.80 9.51
C ASP A 124 5.85 -6.00 8.70
N ASP A 125 7.06 -6.47 8.95
CA ASP A 125 7.66 -7.63 8.27
C ASP A 125 6.80 -8.89 8.41
N LYS A 126 6.25 -9.15 9.62
CA LYS A 126 5.40 -10.31 9.89
C LYS A 126 4.10 -10.27 9.09
N LEU A 127 3.44 -9.11 9.04
CA LEU A 127 2.18 -8.94 8.31
C LEU A 127 2.40 -9.06 6.80
N LEU A 128 3.44 -8.42 6.27
CA LEU A 128 3.78 -8.54 4.85
C LEU A 128 4.18 -9.97 4.49
N GLY A 129 4.96 -10.65 5.35
CA GLY A 129 5.33 -12.05 5.17
C GLY A 129 4.11 -12.97 5.04
N ALA A 130 3.05 -12.69 5.82
CA ALA A 130 1.79 -13.42 5.71
C ALA A 130 0.99 -13.05 4.45
N THR A 131 0.99 -11.77 4.04
CA THR A 131 0.32 -11.31 2.81
C THR A 131 1.00 -11.87 1.56
N ARG A 132 2.32 -12.01 1.56
CA ARG A 132 3.09 -12.53 0.41
C ARG A 132 2.66 -13.93 -0.04
N ARG A 133 1.97 -14.69 0.80
CA ARG A 133 1.40 -16.01 0.43
C ARG A 133 0.31 -15.93 -0.64
N HIS A 134 -0.26 -14.75 -0.88
CA HIS A 134 -1.18 -14.51 -1.98
C HIS A 134 -0.50 -14.38 -3.34
N PHE A 135 0.79 -14.06 -3.37
CA PHE A 135 1.52 -13.82 -4.61
C PHE A 135 2.18 -15.09 -5.13
N ARG A 136 2.19 -15.24 -6.45
CA ARG A 136 2.78 -16.39 -7.16
C ARG A 136 4.20 -16.15 -7.61
N VAL A 137 4.81 -15.07 -7.15
CA VAL A 137 6.19 -14.68 -7.42
C VAL A 137 6.91 -14.35 -6.14
N ASP A 138 8.20 -14.49 -6.14
CA ASP A 138 9.07 -13.93 -5.12
C ASP A 138 9.49 -12.52 -5.51
N PHE A 139 9.77 -11.68 -4.50
CA PHE A 139 10.30 -10.34 -4.69
C PHE A 139 11.80 -10.35 -4.40
N ASP A 140 12.59 -9.78 -5.30
CA ASP A 140 14.05 -9.62 -5.14
C ASP A 140 14.41 -8.62 -4.05
N LEU A 141 13.48 -7.72 -3.74
CA LEU A 141 13.62 -6.71 -2.70
C LEU A 141 12.32 -6.51 -1.92
N VAL A 142 12.45 -6.41 -0.60
CA VAL A 142 11.36 -5.99 0.29
C VAL A 142 11.89 -4.93 1.25
N VAL A 143 11.21 -3.78 1.29
CA VAL A 143 11.44 -2.72 2.28
C VAL A 143 10.12 -2.40 2.98
N THR A 144 10.10 -2.56 4.30
CA THR A 144 8.93 -2.31 5.13
C THR A 144 9.12 -1.09 6.01
N ALA A 145 8.02 -0.53 6.53
CA ALA A 145 8.08 0.52 7.56
C ALA A 145 8.85 0.05 8.80
N GLN A 146 8.75 -1.23 9.16
CA GLN A 146 9.48 -1.79 10.29
C GLN A 146 10.99 -1.73 10.08
N GLN A 147 11.48 -2.06 8.89
CA GLN A 147 12.91 -2.05 8.57
C GLN A 147 13.50 -0.65 8.58
N VAL A 148 12.75 0.35 8.11
CA VAL A 148 13.23 1.74 8.04
C VAL A 148 12.75 2.60 9.21
N ARG A 149 11.92 2.06 10.12
CA ARG A 149 11.33 2.73 11.28
C ARG A 149 10.65 4.05 10.92
N SER A 150 9.93 4.05 9.81
CA SER A 150 9.25 5.22 9.26
C SER A 150 8.13 4.81 8.34
N TYR A 151 7.12 5.66 8.20
CA TYR A 151 6.01 5.50 7.26
C TYR A 151 6.18 6.44 6.05
N LYS A 152 5.90 5.94 4.84
CA LYS A 152 5.68 6.84 3.69
C LYS A 152 4.56 7.84 4.04
N PRO A 153 4.72 9.13 3.71
CA PRO A 153 5.56 9.73 2.68
C PRO A 153 7.00 10.06 3.07
N ASP A 154 7.49 9.69 4.27
CA ASP A 154 8.91 9.83 4.57
C ASP A 154 9.75 9.10 3.50
N PRO A 155 10.87 9.70 3.04
CA PRO A 155 11.67 9.14 1.96
C PRO A 155 12.48 7.89 2.32
N ALA A 156 12.42 7.40 3.55
CA ALA A 156 13.27 6.32 4.05
C ALA A 156 13.17 5.03 3.23
N HIS A 157 11.95 4.59 2.87
CA HIS A 157 11.75 3.41 2.02
C HIS A 157 12.45 3.55 0.67
N PHE A 158 12.29 4.70 0.02
CA PHE A 158 12.85 4.96 -1.30
C PHE A 158 14.38 5.09 -1.27
N LYS A 159 14.92 5.72 -0.20
CA LYS A 159 16.37 5.82 0.02
C LYS A 159 16.99 4.45 0.26
N GLU A 160 16.36 3.63 1.09
CA GLU A 160 16.81 2.26 1.38
C GLU A 160 16.72 1.38 0.13
N CYS A 161 15.63 1.48 -0.64
CA CYS A 161 15.53 0.81 -1.93
C CYS A 161 16.69 1.22 -2.86
N ALA A 162 16.90 2.51 -3.08
CA ALA A 162 17.98 3.01 -3.94
C ALA A 162 19.36 2.49 -3.49
N ARG A 163 19.60 2.42 -2.18
CA ARG A 163 20.85 1.87 -1.62
C ARG A 163 21.02 0.39 -1.96
N ARG A 164 19.95 -0.42 -1.78
CA ARG A 164 20.01 -1.89 -2.02
C ARG A 164 20.14 -2.25 -3.49
N ILE A 165 19.50 -1.50 -4.40
CA ILE A 165 19.56 -1.77 -5.86
C ILE A 165 20.73 -1.09 -6.57
N GLY A 166 21.62 -0.39 -5.83
CA GLY A 166 22.79 0.28 -6.40
C GLY A 166 22.50 1.58 -7.13
N GLY A 167 21.43 2.30 -6.76
CA GLY A 167 21.07 3.60 -7.30
C GLY A 167 19.74 3.62 -8.04
N LYS A 168 19.41 4.76 -8.66
CA LYS A 168 18.08 5.00 -9.27
C LYS A 168 18.02 4.69 -10.77
N ARG A 169 19.15 4.35 -11.39
CA ARG A 169 19.20 4.11 -12.84
C ARG A 169 18.40 2.88 -13.22
N GLY A 170 17.42 3.05 -14.10
CA GLY A 170 16.57 1.96 -14.57
C GLY A 170 15.53 1.50 -13.54
N TRP A 171 15.30 2.27 -12.45
CA TRP A 171 14.27 1.98 -11.47
C TRP A 171 12.98 2.72 -11.80
N VAL A 172 11.83 2.04 -11.67
CA VAL A 172 10.47 2.58 -11.77
C VAL A 172 9.69 2.12 -10.56
N HIS A 173 8.94 3.03 -9.92
CA HIS A 173 8.01 2.69 -8.85
C HIS A 173 6.57 2.68 -9.36
N ILE A 174 5.73 1.73 -8.92
CA ILE A 174 4.32 1.59 -9.29
C ILE A 174 3.48 1.60 -8.02
N ALA A 175 2.56 2.56 -7.90
CA ALA A 175 1.79 2.73 -6.68
C ALA A 175 0.44 3.41 -6.91
N SER A 176 -0.54 3.10 -6.05
CA SER A 176 -1.84 3.79 -6.00
C SER A 176 -1.84 5.01 -5.08
N GLY A 177 -0.99 5.05 -4.06
CA GLY A 177 -0.91 6.13 -3.09
C GLY A 177 -0.27 7.39 -3.69
N TYR A 178 -1.07 8.43 -3.94
CA TYR A 178 -0.49 9.67 -4.47
C TYR A 178 0.43 10.33 -3.43
N ASP A 179 -0.09 10.59 -2.24
CA ASP A 179 0.62 11.34 -1.20
C ASP A 179 1.76 10.52 -0.57
N THR A 180 1.56 9.21 -0.44
CA THR A 180 2.55 8.30 0.17
C THR A 180 3.65 7.84 -0.77
N ASP A 181 3.39 7.82 -2.08
CA ASP A 181 4.31 7.22 -3.05
C ASP A 181 4.64 8.14 -4.21
N VAL A 182 3.63 8.69 -4.90
CA VAL A 182 3.85 9.50 -6.11
C VAL A 182 4.61 10.77 -5.78
N GLU A 183 4.14 11.53 -4.80
CA GLU A 183 4.77 12.79 -4.41
C GLU A 183 6.21 12.60 -3.91
N PRO A 184 6.52 11.67 -2.99
CA PRO A 184 7.90 11.37 -2.60
C PRO A 184 8.78 10.94 -3.77
N CYS A 185 8.30 10.08 -4.67
CA CYS A 185 9.04 9.67 -5.85
C CYS A 185 9.41 10.85 -6.74
N LEU A 186 8.47 11.77 -6.97
CA LEU A 186 8.72 12.98 -7.76
C LEU A 186 9.75 13.91 -7.09
N LYS A 187 9.68 14.06 -5.75
CA LYS A 187 10.68 14.82 -4.98
C LYS A 187 12.07 14.20 -5.07
N LEU A 188 12.14 12.87 -5.02
CA LEU A 188 13.38 12.11 -5.11
C LEU A 188 13.88 11.87 -6.54
N LYS A 189 13.16 12.32 -7.54
CA LYS A 189 13.45 12.07 -8.97
C LYS A 189 13.52 10.57 -9.28
N VAL A 190 12.55 9.80 -8.77
CA VAL A 190 12.29 8.40 -9.11
C VAL A 190 11.11 8.38 -10.06
N PRO A 191 11.22 7.79 -11.28
CA PRO A 191 10.07 7.63 -12.16
C PRO A 191 8.97 6.81 -11.50
N VAL A 192 7.73 7.31 -11.55
CA VAL A 192 6.59 6.68 -10.88
C VAL A 192 5.39 6.55 -11.82
N ILE A 193 4.80 5.37 -11.85
CA ILE A 193 3.53 5.08 -12.50
C ILE A 193 2.44 5.08 -11.44
N TRP A 194 1.52 6.02 -11.53
CA TRP A 194 0.39 6.11 -10.63
C TRP A 194 -0.73 5.19 -11.08
N VAL A 195 -1.08 4.20 -10.27
CA VAL A 195 -2.22 3.32 -10.49
C VAL A 195 -3.47 3.97 -9.90
N ASN A 196 -4.07 4.86 -10.66
CA ASN A 196 -5.26 5.63 -10.27
C ASN A 196 -6.54 4.83 -10.53
N ARG A 197 -6.84 3.86 -9.64
CA ARG A 197 -7.98 2.95 -9.76
C ARG A 197 -9.32 3.65 -9.68
N SER A 198 -9.43 4.69 -8.87
CA SER A 198 -10.67 5.45 -8.64
C SER A 198 -10.90 6.56 -9.67
N GLY A 199 -9.92 6.88 -10.52
CA GLY A 199 -10.02 8.03 -11.43
C GLY A 199 -9.97 9.38 -10.71
N ARG A 200 -9.31 9.45 -9.54
CA ARG A 200 -9.16 10.68 -8.75
C ARG A 200 -8.51 11.77 -9.59
N GLN A 201 -9.08 12.97 -9.58
CA GLN A 201 -8.46 14.13 -10.19
C GLN A 201 -7.34 14.69 -9.31
N LEU A 202 -6.27 15.17 -9.92
CA LEU A 202 -5.21 15.85 -9.19
C LEU A 202 -5.74 17.18 -8.61
N GLU A 203 -5.39 17.42 -7.37
CA GLU A 203 -5.71 18.67 -6.67
C GLU A 203 -4.82 19.82 -7.17
N GLN A 204 -5.25 21.05 -6.93
CA GLN A 204 -4.46 22.24 -7.28
C GLN A 204 -3.09 22.19 -6.56
N GLY A 205 -2.02 22.32 -7.32
CA GLY A 205 -0.64 22.26 -6.82
C GLY A 205 -0.02 20.85 -6.80
N GLN A 206 -0.80 19.80 -6.99
CA GLN A 206 -0.25 18.46 -7.15
C GLN A 206 0.44 18.30 -8.51
N ARG A 207 1.60 17.66 -8.51
CA ARG A 207 2.40 17.43 -9.72
C ARG A 207 1.95 16.18 -10.45
N LYS A 208 1.95 16.21 -11.77
CA LYS A 208 1.67 15.00 -12.58
C LYS A 208 2.70 13.91 -12.30
N PRO A 209 2.26 12.64 -12.15
CA PRO A 209 3.17 11.49 -12.09
C PRO A 209 3.98 11.38 -13.37
N THR A 210 4.93 10.45 -13.42
CA THR A 210 5.64 10.14 -14.69
C THR A 210 4.64 9.59 -15.70
N GLU A 211 3.82 8.65 -15.29
CA GLU A 211 2.71 8.09 -16.06
C GLU A 211 1.52 7.82 -15.11
N GLU A 212 0.31 7.78 -15.68
CA GLU A 212 -0.92 7.43 -14.97
C GLU A 212 -1.63 6.29 -15.69
N VAL A 213 -2.08 5.29 -14.93
CA VAL A 213 -2.79 4.12 -15.44
C VAL A 213 -3.93 3.74 -14.49
N ARG A 214 -4.91 2.97 -14.97
CA ARG A 214 -6.07 2.55 -14.14
C ARG A 214 -5.83 1.27 -13.34
N ASN A 215 -4.88 0.43 -13.77
CA ASN A 215 -4.63 -0.87 -13.18
C ASN A 215 -3.24 -1.40 -13.55
N LEU A 216 -2.82 -2.51 -12.95
CA LEU A 216 -1.52 -3.12 -13.21
C LEU A 216 -1.35 -3.68 -14.64
N ARG A 217 -2.46 -4.03 -15.32
CA ARG A 217 -2.39 -4.50 -16.71
C ARG A 217 -1.92 -3.38 -17.65
N GLU A 218 -2.44 -2.18 -17.44
CA GLU A 218 -1.98 -1.01 -18.20
C GLU A 218 -0.53 -0.65 -17.89
N ALA A 219 -0.12 -0.73 -16.61
CA ALA A 219 1.28 -0.55 -16.23
C ALA A 219 2.22 -1.57 -16.88
N ALA A 220 1.81 -2.85 -16.92
CA ALA A 220 2.59 -3.90 -17.59
C ALA A 220 2.71 -3.64 -19.09
N LYS A 221 1.63 -3.24 -19.75
CA LYS A 221 1.64 -2.85 -21.18
C LYS A 221 2.58 -1.68 -21.43
N LEU A 222 2.52 -0.65 -20.59
CA LEU A 222 3.34 0.56 -20.70
C LEU A 222 4.85 0.24 -20.60
N LEU A 223 5.24 -0.70 -19.73
CA LEU A 223 6.63 -1.15 -19.58
C LEU A 223 7.00 -2.31 -20.52
N GLY A 224 6.10 -2.69 -21.43
CA GLY A 224 6.32 -3.77 -22.39
C GLY A 224 6.44 -5.15 -21.74
N ALA A 225 5.84 -5.36 -20.57
CA ALA A 225 5.73 -6.65 -19.87
C ALA A 225 4.37 -7.35 -20.15
N ALA A 226 3.68 -6.93 -21.21
CA ALA A 226 2.36 -7.47 -21.58
C ALA A 226 2.49 -8.78 -22.35
#